data_8e0c23963c4aad40420adee8f74dd9d3
#
_entry.id   8e0c23963c4aad40420adee8f74dd9d3
#
_cell.length_a   1.000
_cell.length_b   1.000
_cell.length_c   1.000
_cell.angle_alpha   90.00
_cell.angle_beta   90.00
_cell.angle_gamma   90.00
#
_symmetry.space_group_name_H-M   'P 1'
#
loop_
_entity.id
_entity.type
_entity.pdbx_description
1 polymer ?
#
loop_
_entity_poly.entity_id
_entity_poly.type
_entity_poly.pdbx_seq_one_letter_code
_entity_poly.pdbx_strand_id
1 'polypeptide(L)'
;EVLAKQAITQADAGCDTIAPSDMMDGRVCVIRKALDADGFKQVRIMSYSAKYASAFYGPFRDAIGSQITLKGDKKTYQMDPANSDEALREAALDVAEGADMLLIKPGMPYLDIVHQIKNTFHMPTFVYQVSGEYAMLKAAAQNGWIDHDTAMLEALLSFKRAGADGVISYYALEAAALLDRNLT
;
A
#
# COMPACT_ATOMS: atom_id res chain seq x y z
N GLU A 1 -10.67 -9.49 16.62
CA GLU A 1 -10.15 -10.84 16.94
C GLU A 1 -9.53 -11.56 15.74
N VAL A 2 -10.21 -11.64 14.57
CA VAL A 2 -9.72 -12.41 13.39
C VAL A 2 -8.38 -11.87 12.89
N LEU A 3 -8.25 -10.56 12.67
CA LEU A 3 -7.01 -9.94 12.19
C LEU A 3 -5.85 -10.11 13.19
N ALA A 4 -6.12 -10.06 14.50
CA ALA A 4 -5.10 -10.28 15.51
C ALA A 4 -4.58 -11.73 15.47
N LYS A 5 -5.47 -12.72 15.37
CA LYS A 5 -5.09 -14.13 15.20
C LYS A 5 -4.31 -14.37 13.92
N GLN A 6 -4.72 -13.74 12.82
CA GLN A 6 -4.00 -13.80 11.53
C GLN A 6 -2.58 -13.22 11.67
N ALA A 7 -2.44 -12.08 12.34
CA ALA A 7 -1.13 -11.45 12.55
C ALA A 7 -0.20 -12.34 13.39
N ILE A 8 -0.70 -12.94 14.47
CA ILE A 8 0.05 -13.91 15.30
C ILE A 8 0.49 -15.12 14.46
N THR A 9 -0.43 -15.70 13.68
CA THR A 9 -0.12 -16.84 12.80
C THR A 9 0.96 -16.51 11.78
N GLN A 10 0.93 -15.30 11.19
CA GLN A 10 1.94 -14.85 10.25
C GLN A 10 3.29 -14.61 10.94
N ALA A 11 3.29 -14.02 12.14
CA ALA A 11 4.49 -13.80 12.95
C ALA A 11 5.14 -15.13 13.35
N ASP A 12 4.35 -16.10 13.80
CA ASP A 12 4.79 -17.46 14.15
C ASP A 12 5.40 -18.20 12.94
N ALA A 13 4.88 -17.93 11.74
CA ALA A 13 5.43 -18.43 10.48
C ALA A 13 6.71 -17.69 10.01
N GLY A 14 7.21 -16.70 10.78
CA GLY A 14 8.46 -15.99 10.52
C GLY A 14 8.32 -14.68 9.75
N CYS A 15 7.13 -14.06 9.67
CA CYS A 15 6.98 -12.75 9.06
C CYS A 15 7.59 -11.65 9.95
N ASP A 16 8.49 -10.85 9.38
CA ASP A 16 9.10 -9.68 10.05
C ASP A 16 8.19 -8.45 10.08
N THR A 17 7.20 -8.41 9.18
CA THR A 17 6.28 -7.27 9.06
C THR A 17 4.89 -7.75 8.69
N ILE A 18 3.89 -7.30 9.44
CA ILE A 18 2.47 -7.55 9.18
C ILE A 18 1.87 -6.30 8.53
N ALA A 19 1.16 -6.49 7.42
CA ALA A 19 0.54 -5.41 6.67
C ALA A 19 -0.98 -5.63 6.54
N PRO A 20 -1.77 -5.32 7.59
CA PRO A 20 -3.21 -5.53 7.57
C PRO A 20 -3.87 -4.57 6.58
N SER A 21 -4.57 -5.12 5.58
CA SER A 21 -5.31 -4.31 4.61
C SER A 21 -6.69 -3.92 5.18
N ASP A 22 -6.68 -3.22 6.30
CA ASP A 22 -7.85 -2.78 7.04
C ASP A 22 -7.69 -1.29 7.39
N MET A 23 -8.76 -0.52 7.30
CA MET A 23 -8.77 0.94 7.51
C MET A 23 -9.62 1.35 8.72
N MET A 24 -10.03 0.40 9.55
CA MET A 24 -10.90 0.71 10.70
C MET A 24 -10.05 1.09 11.90
N ASP A 25 -10.43 2.18 12.57
CA ASP A 25 -9.74 2.68 13.77
C ASP A 25 -9.62 1.62 14.86
N GLY A 26 -8.52 1.67 15.59
CA GLY A 26 -8.23 0.75 16.68
C GLY A 26 -7.66 -0.62 16.23
N ARG A 27 -7.61 -0.91 14.93
CA ARG A 27 -7.15 -2.23 14.43
C ARG A 27 -5.65 -2.41 14.59
N VAL A 28 -4.87 -1.39 14.31
CA VAL A 28 -3.41 -1.39 14.52
C VAL A 28 -3.09 -1.62 16.00
N CYS A 29 -3.77 -0.90 16.89
CA CYS A 29 -3.61 -1.07 18.34
C CYS A 29 -3.92 -2.49 18.82
N VAL A 30 -5.01 -3.10 18.34
CA VAL A 30 -5.39 -4.47 18.70
C VAL A 30 -4.37 -5.48 18.20
N ILE A 31 -3.87 -5.32 16.98
CA ILE A 31 -2.83 -6.19 16.40
C ILE A 31 -1.52 -6.04 17.19
N ARG A 32 -1.08 -4.81 17.46
CA ARG A 32 0.15 -4.55 18.24
C ARG A 32 0.11 -5.20 19.61
N LYS A 33 -0.98 -5.00 20.35
CA LYS A 33 -1.18 -5.62 21.67
C LYS A 33 -1.17 -7.15 21.62
N ALA A 34 -1.77 -7.74 20.58
CA ALA A 34 -1.80 -9.18 20.43
C ALA A 34 -0.41 -9.75 20.12
N LEU A 35 0.33 -9.14 19.21
CA LEU A 35 1.71 -9.52 18.89
C LEU A 35 2.62 -9.40 20.13
N ASP A 36 2.51 -8.31 20.89
CA ASP A 36 3.32 -8.10 22.10
C ASP A 36 3.02 -9.13 23.19
N ALA A 37 1.73 -9.48 23.37
CA ALA A 37 1.31 -10.46 24.35
C ALA A 37 1.84 -11.88 24.05
N ASP A 38 1.93 -12.23 22.74
CA ASP A 38 2.46 -13.52 22.29
C ASP A 38 3.99 -13.50 22.08
N GLY A 39 4.68 -12.41 22.50
CA GLY A 39 6.15 -12.32 22.47
C GLY A 39 6.75 -11.81 21.17
N PHE A 40 5.94 -11.47 20.16
CA PHE A 40 6.38 -10.97 18.84
C PHE A 40 6.64 -9.45 18.82
N LYS A 41 7.31 -8.92 19.85
CA LYS A 41 7.57 -7.48 20.00
C LYS A 41 8.39 -6.85 18.87
N GLN A 42 9.19 -7.65 18.14
CA GLN A 42 10.05 -7.20 17.05
C GLN A 42 9.34 -7.21 15.68
N VAL A 43 8.17 -7.84 15.59
CA VAL A 43 7.37 -7.87 14.36
C VAL A 43 6.74 -6.50 14.14
N ARG A 44 7.03 -5.90 12.99
CA ARG A 44 6.59 -4.56 12.61
C ARG A 44 5.18 -4.58 12.03
N ILE A 45 4.50 -3.43 12.12
CA ILE A 45 3.19 -3.23 11.51
C ILE A 45 3.31 -2.15 10.45
N MET A 46 2.99 -2.50 9.19
CA MET A 46 2.79 -1.57 8.09
C MET A 46 1.30 -1.32 7.92
N SER A 47 0.82 -0.17 8.38
CA SER A 47 -0.59 0.16 8.28
C SER A 47 -0.99 0.66 6.89
N TYR A 48 -2.16 0.25 6.39
CA TYR A 48 -2.79 0.82 5.21
C TYR A 48 -3.48 2.14 5.57
N SER A 49 -2.71 3.12 6.02
CA SER A 49 -3.18 4.35 6.65
C SER A 49 -3.96 5.28 5.70
N ALA A 50 -3.62 5.27 4.41
CA ALA A 50 -4.32 6.06 3.41
C ALA A 50 -4.75 5.19 2.22
N LYS A 51 -5.95 4.64 2.29
CA LYS A 51 -6.51 3.76 1.25
C LYS A 51 -7.76 4.37 0.66
N TYR A 52 -7.64 4.89 -0.54
CA TYR A 52 -8.70 5.60 -1.25
C TYR A 52 -9.63 4.66 -2.03
N ALA A 53 -10.90 5.01 -2.12
CA ALA A 53 -11.81 4.41 -3.09
C ALA A 53 -11.29 4.74 -4.52
N SER A 54 -11.12 3.72 -5.37
CA SER A 54 -10.47 3.94 -6.65
C SER A 54 -10.98 3.03 -7.75
N ALA A 55 -11.08 3.58 -8.97
CA ALA A 55 -11.30 2.83 -10.20
C ALA A 55 -10.11 1.92 -10.56
N PHE A 56 -8.90 2.27 -10.12
CA PHE A 56 -7.67 1.51 -10.40
C PHE A 56 -7.60 0.14 -9.72
N TYR A 57 -8.58 -0.23 -8.89
CA TYR A 57 -8.70 -1.60 -8.36
C TYR A 57 -9.40 -2.58 -9.32
N GLY A 58 -9.88 -2.12 -10.49
CA GLY A 58 -10.66 -2.92 -11.43
C GLY A 58 -10.05 -4.31 -11.73
N PRO A 59 -8.83 -4.40 -12.30
CA PRO A 59 -8.25 -5.70 -12.69
C PRO A 59 -8.11 -6.68 -11.51
N PHE A 60 -7.78 -6.19 -10.32
CA PHE A 60 -7.71 -7.04 -9.12
C PHE A 60 -9.10 -7.53 -8.69
N ARG A 61 -10.11 -6.66 -8.73
CA ARG A 61 -11.50 -7.04 -8.38
C ARG A 61 -12.05 -8.11 -9.31
N ASP A 62 -11.73 -8.02 -10.59
CA ASP A 62 -12.11 -9.04 -11.58
C ASP A 62 -11.41 -10.36 -11.30
N ALA A 63 -10.10 -10.32 -11.04
CA ALA A 63 -9.30 -11.52 -10.78
C ALA A 63 -9.78 -12.34 -9.57
N ILE A 64 -10.24 -11.66 -8.50
CA ILE A 64 -10.73 -12.32 -7.28
C ILE A 64 -12.25 -12.55 -7.28
N GLY A 65 -12.96 -12.20 -8.37
CA GLY A 65 -14.42 -12.35 -8.46
C GLY A 65 -15.22 -11.52 -7.45
N SER A 66 -14.63 -10.50 -6.86
CA SER A 66 -15.25 -9.73 -5.77
C SER A 66 -16.44 -8.87 -6.22
N GLN A 67 -16.60 -8.63 -7.51
CA GLN A 67 -17.77 -7.94 -8.06
C GLN A 67 -19.07 -8.75 -7.91
N ILE A 68 -18.95 -10.08 -7.85
CA ILE A 68 -20.10 -11.01 -7.78
C ILE A 68 -20.53 -11.23 -6.31
N THR A 69 -19.60 -11.14 -5.36
CA THR A 69 -19.80 -11.53 -3.95
C THR A 69 -20.16 -10.36 -3.03
N LEU A 70 -19.79 -9.12 -3.39
CA LEU A 70 -20.03 -7.95 -2.55
C LEU A 70 -21.37 -7.29 -2.90
N LYS A 71 -22.32 -7.35 -1.98
CA LYS A 71 -23.54 -6.55 -2.02
C LYS A 71 -23.22 -5.11 -1.56
N GLY A 72 -22.77 -4.26 -2.45
CA GLY A 72 -22.44 -2.86 -2.17
C GLY A 72 -21.04 -2.46 -2.63
N ASP A 73 -20.74 -1.17 -2.51
CA ASP A 73 -19.42 -0.64 -2.82
C ASP A 73 -18.56 -0.49 -1.53
N LYS A 74 -17.26 -0.36 -1.73
CA LYS A 74 -16.30 -0.16 -0.63
C LYS A 74 -16.14 1.31 -0.24
N LYS A 75 -16.93 2.22 -0.82
CA LYS A 75 -16.86 3.67 -0.57
C LYS A 75 -17.31 4.05 0.84
N THR A 76 -17.98 3.14 1.53
CA THR A 76 -18.42 3.35 2.92
C THR A 76 -17.30 3.39 3.94
N TYR A 77 -16.12 2.85 3.60
CA TYR A 77 -14.95 2.78 4.49
C TYR A 77 -13.62 3.10 3.80
N GLN A 78 -13.57 3.17 2.48
CA GLN A 78 -12.41 3.68 1.76
C GLN A 78 -12.54 5.19 1.61
N MET A 79 -11.41 5.91 1.72
CA MET A 79 -11.38 7.37 1.71
C MET A 79 -11.92 7.95 0.41
N ASP A 80 -12.54 9.12 0.51
CA ASP A 80 -12.98 9.89 -0.67
C ASP A 80 -11.75 10.39 -1.45
N PRO A 81 -11.65 10.09 -2.77
CA PRO A 81 -10.56 10.58 -3.60
C PRO A 81 -10.38 12.11 -3.62
N ALA A 82 -11.42 12.87 -3.28
CA ALA A 82 -11.38 14.33 -3.23
C ALA A 82 -10.87 14.90 -1.89
N ASN A 83 -10.65 14.04 -0.88
CA ASN A 83 -10.29 14.47 0.48
C ASN A 83 -8.84 14.09 0.80
N SER A 84 -7.97 15.07 1.01
CA SER A 84 -6.58 14.87 1.42
C SER A 84 -6.39 14.92 2.95
N ASP A 85 -7.24 15.68 3.67
CA ASP A 85 -7.06 15.94 5.09
C ASP A 85 -7.29 14.69 5.95
N GLU A 86 -8.21 13.83 5.52
CA GLU A 86 -8.50 12.55 6.18
C GLU A 86 -7.24 11.66 6.23
N ALA A 87 -6.43 11.63 5.17
CA ALA A 87 -5.22 10.82 5.12
C ALA A 87 -4.23 11.15 6.24
N LEU A 88 -4.08 12.44 6.56
CA LEU A 88 -3.19 12.87 7.65
C LEU A 88 -3.74 12.49 9.01
N ARG A 89 -5.06 12.59 9.19
CA ARG A 89 -5.72 12.20 10.45
C ARG A 89 -5.62 10.69 10.69
N GLU A 90 -5.93 9.89 9.68
CA GLU A 90 -5.86 8.43 9.78
C GLU A 90 -4.42 7.96 10.01
N ALA A 91 -3.45 8.54 9.31
CA ALA A 91 -2.03 8.23 9.54
C ALA A 91 -1.60 8.59 10.98
N ALA A 92 -2.07 9.71 11.54
CA ALA A 92 -1.77 10.09 12.91
C ALA A 92 -2.35 9.11 13.93
N LEU A 93 -3.57 8.60 13.70
CA LEU A 93 -4.21 7.59 14.54
C LEU A 93 -3.42 6.28 14.49
N ASP A 94 -3.08 5.78 13.30
CA ASP A 94 -2.30 4.56 13.12
C ASP A 94 -0.92 4.64 13.81
N VAL A 95 -0.25 5.79 13.72
CA VAL A 95 1.03 6.03 14.44
C VAL A 95 0.81 5.94 15.96
N ALA A 96 -0.22 6.58 16.47
CA ALA A 96 -0.56 6.55 17.90
C ALA A 96 -0.95 5.13 18.37
N GLU A 97 -1.50 4.32 17.49
CA GLU A 97 -1.87 2.92 17.73
C GLU A 97 -0.69 1.94 17.66
N GLY A 98 0.47 2.38 17.18
CA GLY A 98 1.71 1.60 17.13
C GLY A 98 2.08 1.06 15.76
N ALA A 99 1.68 1.72 14.67
CA ALA A 99 2.21 1.44 13.35
C ALA A 99 3.69 1.83 13.26
N ASP A 100 4.52 0.97 12.66
CA ASP A 100 5.94 1.21 12.40
C ASP A 100 6.17 1.82 11.02
N MET A 101 5.24 1.61 10.10
CA MET A 101 5.30 2.04 8.70
C MET A 101 3.92 2.44 8.21
N LEU A 102 3.86 3.41 7.29
CA LEU A 102 2.62 3.92 6.70
C LEU A 102 2.55 3.55 5.22
N LEU A 103 1.41 3.08 4.75
CA LEU A 103 1.19 2.68 3.36
C LEU A 103 0.05 3.47 2.74
N ILE A 104 0.34 4.05 1.57
CA ILE A 104 -0.63 4.78 0.74
C ILE A 104 -1.06 3.90 -0.44
N LYS A 105 -2.36 3.84 -0.72
CA LYS A 105 -2.95 3.02 -1.77
C LYS A 105 -4.19 3.68 -2.38
N PRO A 106 -4.28 3.84 -3.72
CA PRO A 106 -3.30 3.60 -4.78
C PRO A 106 -2.07 4.52 -4.72
N GLY A 107 -1.16 4.38 -5.70
CA GLY A 107 0.09 5.10 -5.76
C GLY A 107 0.09 6.35 -6.63
N MET A 108 0.15 6.17 -7.96
CA MET A 108 0.39 7.27 -8.92
C MET A 108 -0.61 8.43 -8.81
N PRO A 109 -1.92 8.22 -8.60
CA PRO A 109 -2.87 9.32 -8.46
C PRO A 109 -2.77 10.07 -7.12
N TYR A 110 -1.96 9.58 -6.16
CA TYR A 110 -1.89 10.07 -4.78
C TYR A 110 -0.46 10.42 -4.33
N LEU A 111 0.38 10.89 -5.27
CA LEU A 111 1.75 11.33 -4.97
C LEU A 111 1.81 12.52 -4.01
N ASP A 112 0.81 13.37 -4.04
CA ASP A 112 0.60 14.48 -3.10
C ASP A 112 0.38 13.97 -1.67
N ILE A 113 -0.42 12.91 -1.51
CA ILE A 113 -0.66 12.27 -0.21
C ILE A 113 0.62 11.61 0.32
N VAL A 114 1.37 10.92 -0.56
CA VAL A 114 2.68 10.35 -0.20
C VAL A 114 3.61 11.44 0.34
N HIS A 115 3.69 12.56 -0.36
CA HIS A 115 4.52 13.69 0.02
C HIS A 115 4.10 14.30 1.35
N GLN A 116 2.79 14.53 1.54
CA GLN A 116 2.25 15.09 2.78
C GLN A 116 2.50 14.17 3.97
N ILE A 117 2.20 12.88 3.86
CA ILE A 117 2.42 11.90 4.94
C ILE A 117 3.91 11.81 5.30
N LYS A 118 4.79 11.68 4.30
CA LYS A 118 6.23 11.60 4.54
C LYS A 118 6.77 12.82 5.26
N ASN A 119 6.38 14.01 4.84
CA ASN A 119 6.85 15.26 5.44
C ASN A 119 6.24 15.56 6.81
N THR A 120 5.05 15.04 7.10
CA THR A 120 4.38 15.27 8.39
C THR A 120 4.90 14.31 9.46
N PHE A 121 5.03 13.04 9.13
CA PHE A 121 5.32 12.00 10.15
C PHE A 121 6.79 11.58 10.18
N HIS A 122 7.56 11.81 9.10
CA HIS A 122 8.96 11.39 8.97
C HIS A 122 9.21 9.90 9.22
N MET A 123 8.16 9.09 9.09
CA MET A 123 8.19 7.65 9.26
C MET A 123 8.51 6.93 7.94
N PRO A 124 8.90 5.65 7.97
CA PRO A 124 8.96 4.82 6.78
C PRO A 124 7.61 4.82 6.06
N THR A 125 7.60 5.32 4.81
CA THR A 125 6.40 5.55 4.01
C THR A 125 6.46 4.70 2.77
N PHE A 126 5.43 3.87 2.56
CA PHE A 126 5.33 2.94 1.43
C PHE A 126 4.17 3.31 0.53
N VAL A 127 4.26 2.88 -0.72
CA VAL A 127 3.21 3.11 -1.72
C VAL A 127 2.84 1.79 -2.38
N TYR A 128 1.55 1.57 -2.60
CA TYR A 128 1.06 0.45 -3.40
C TYR A 128 0.67 0.92 -4.80
N GLN A 129 1.49 0.58 -5.80
CA GLN A 129 1.11 0.69 -7.21
C GLN A 129 0.14 -0.44 -7.55
N VAL A 130 -1.14 -0.11 -7.68
CA VAL A 130 -2.21 -1.12 -7.80
C VAL A 130 -2.36 -1.68 -9.21
N SER A 131 -3.17 -2.73 -9.33
CA SER A 131 -3.35 -3.49 -10.57
C SER A 131 -3.79 -2.66 -11.77
N GLY A 132 -4.65 -1.64 -11.56
CA GLY A 132 -5.08 -0.75 -12.64
C GLY A 132 -3.97 0.17 -13.12
N GLU A 133 -3.11 0.65 -12.23
CA GLU A 133 -1.93 1.46 -12.58
C GLU A 133 -0.96 0.63 -13.43
N TYR A 134 -0.67 -0.59 -12.96
CA TYR A 134 0.15 -1.56 -13.70
C TYR A 134 -0.45 -1.89 -15.07
N ALA A 135 -1.73 -2.25 -15.12
CA ALA A 135 -2.41 -2.63 -16.36
C ALA A 135 -2.46 -1.47 -17.38
N MET A 136 -2.65 -0.23 -16.93
CA MET A 136 -2.66 0.96 -17.76
C MET A 136 -1.32 1.16 -18.47
N LEU A 137 -0.20 1.07 -17.74
CA LEU A 137 1.15 1.19 -18.31
C LEU A 137 1.47 0.03 -19.25
N LYS A 138 1.12 -1.22 -18.87
CA LYS A 138 1.30 -2.39 -19.73
C LYS A 138 0.52 -2.26 -21.04
N ALA A 139 -0.74 -1.84 -20.97
CA ALA A 139 -1.57 -1.67 -22.16
C ALA A 139 -1.02 -0.57 -23.10
N ALA A 140 -0.58 0.55 -22.56
CA ALA A 140 0.03 1.61 -23.35
C ALA A 140 1.32 1.15 -24.04
N ALA A 141 2.17 0.38 -23.33
CA ALA A 141 3.38 -0.19 -23.89
C ALA A 141 3.09 -1.24 -24.97
N GLN A 142 2.11 -2.13 -24.73
CA GLN A 142 1.70 -3.14 -25.71
C GLN A 142 1.15 -2.54 -27.02
N ASN A 143 0.53 -1.35 -26.94
CA ASN A 143 0.07 -0.62 -28.11
C ASN A 143 1.19 0.22 -28.78
N GLY A 144 2.40 0.20 -28.27
CA GLY A 144 3.53 0.98 -28.79
C GLY A 144 3.44 2.48 -28.54
N TRP A 145 2.61 2.93 -27.61
CA TRP A 145 2.44 4.36 -27.32
C TRP A 145 3.52 4.90 -26.40
N ILE A 146 4.10 4.05 -25.54
CA ILE A 146 5.19 4.37 -24.64
C ILE A 146 6.21 3.23 -24.63
N ASP A 147 7.48 3.54 -24.34
CA ASP A 147 8.48 2.53 -24.04
C ASP A 147 8.22 1.91 -22.66
N HIS A 148 8.19 0.57 -22.61
CA HIS A 148 7.81 -0.17 -21.43
C HIS A 148 8.76 0.07 -20.25
N ASP A 149 10.06 -0.13 -20.47
CA ASP A 149 11.07 -0.11 -19.41
C ASP A 149 11.25 1.31 -18.86
N THR A 150 11.29 2.28 -19.75
CA THR A 150 11.39 3.71 -19.39
C THR A 150 10.18 4.16 -18.59
N ALA A 151 8.96 3.84 -19.04
CA ALA A 151 7.74 4.25 -18.36
C ALA A 151 7.57 3.56 -16.98
N MET A 152 7.95 2.27 -16.88
CA MET A 152 7.99 1.54 -15.61
C MET A 152 8.93 2.21 -14.61
N LEU A 153 10.17 2.50 -15.01
CA LEU A 153 11.17 3.12 -14.13
C LEU A 153 10.76 4.55 -13.75
N GLU A 154 10.22 5.34 -14.68
CA GLU A 154 9.74 6.70 -14.41
C GLU A 154 8.59 6.70 -13.41
N ALA A 155 7.63 5.76 -13.53
CA ALA A 155 6.55 5.59 -12.57
C ALA A 155 7.09 5.25 -11.17
N LEU A 156 8.04 4.31 -11.06
CA LEU A 156 8.67 3.96 -9.78
C LEU A 156 9.48 5.13 -9.20
N LEU A 157 10.20 5.87 -10.06
CA LEU A 157 10.95 7.07 -9.66
C LEU A 157 10.03 8.19 -9.16
N SER A 158 8.80 8.29 -9.69
CA SER A 158 7.83 9.28 -9.23
C SER A 158 7.44 9.06 -7.76
N PHE A 159 7.30 7.81 -7.31
CA PHE A 159 7.06 7.48 -5.90
C PHE A 159 8.24 7.87 -5.01
N LYS A 160 9.47 7.54 -5.44
CA LYS A 160 10.69 7.94 -4.72
C LYS A 160 10.79 9.47 -4.60
N ARG A 161 10.51 10.21 -5.68
CA ARG A 161 10.51 11.68 -5.68
C ARG A 161 9.46 12.25 -4.76
N ALA A 162 8.30 11.61 -4.62
CA ALA A 162 7.26 12.01 -3.67
C ALA A 162 7.65 11.74 -2.20
N GLY A 163 8.70 10.93 -1.95
CA GLY A 163 9.21 10.65 -0.62
C GLY A 163 8.98 9.22 -0.13
N ALA A 164 8.51 8.31 -0.98
CA ALA A 164 8.35 6.91 -0.61
C ALA A 164 9.71 6.23 -0.36
N ASP A 165 9.79 5.49 0.75
CA ASP A 165 10.95 4.67 1.10
C ASP A 165 10.91 3.29 0.42
N GLY A 166 9.71 2.84 0.02
CA GLY A 166 9.52 1.59 -0.71
C GLY A 166 8.23 1.57 -1.50
N VAL A 167 8.17 0.68 -2.49
CA VAL A 167 7.03 0.52 -3.40
C VAL A 167 6.63 -0.94 -3.47
N ILE A 168 5.35 -1.22 -3.24
CA ILE A 168 4.74 -2.52 -3.53
C ILE A 168 4.16 -2.44 -4.94
N SER A 169 4.67 -3.27 -5.85
CA SER A 169 4.29 -3.20 -7.27
C SER A 169 4.28 -4.57 -7.93
N TYR A 170 3.39 -4.74 -8.90
CA TYR A 170 3.42 -5.88 -9.82
C TYR A 170 4.65 -5.86 -10.74
N TYR A 171 5.32 -4.72 -10.87
CA TYR A 171 6.58 -4.58 -11.61
C TYR A 171 7.82 -5.01 -10.82
N ALA A 172 7.71 -5.42 -9.55
CA ALA A 172 8.86 -5.60 -8.68
C ALA A 172 9.97 -6.48 -9.28
N LEU A 173 9.61 -7.63 -9.88
CA LEU A 173 10.57 -8.55 -10.51
C LEU A 173 11.19 -7.97 -11.79
N GLU A 174 10.37 -7.34 -12.64
CA GLU A 174 10.85 -6.72 -13.89
C GLU A 174 11.80 -5.55 -13.59
N ALA A 175 11.42 -4.71 -12.63
CA ALA A 175 12.24 -3.58 -12.20
C ALA A 175 13.57 -4.02 -11.59
N ALA A 176 13.56 -5.02 -10.70
CA ALA A 176 14.78 -5.57 -10.13
C ALA A 176 15.74 -6.07 -11.22
N ALA A 177 15.23 -6.89 -12.15
CA ALA A 177 16.04 -7.42 -13.25
C ALA A 177 16.60 -6.32 -14.18
N LEU A 178 15.89 -5.22 -14.36
CA LEU A 178 16.37 -4.09 -15.18
C LEU A 178 17.42 -3.27 -14.46
N LEU A 179 17.23 -3.02 -13.16
CA LEU A 179 18.20 -2.28 -12.34
C LEU A 179 19.53 -3.05 -12.17
N ASP A 180 19.47 -4.36 -11.98
CA ASP A 180 20.68 -5.20 -11.88
C ASP A 180 21.53 -5.15 -13.16
N ARG A 181 20.88 -5.12 -14.35
CA ARG A 181 21.60 -4.99 -15.64
C ARG A 181 22.33 -3.64 -15.80
N ASN A 182 21.84 -2.60 -15.15
CA ASN A 182 22.42 -1.25 -15.23
C ASN A 182 23.53 -1.03 -14.18
N LEU A 183 23.73 -1.97 -13.25
CA LEU A 183 24.78 -1.93 -12.23
C LEU A 183 26.03 -2.75 -12.64
N THR A 184 25.96 -3.55 -13.70
CA THR A 184 27.05 -4.32 -14.30
C THR A 184 27.59 -3.65 -15.56
#